data_a70da7dc06be9a4196c8e87862e5507a
#
_entry.id   a70da7dc06be9a4196c8e87862e5507a
#
_cell.length_a   1.000
_cell.length_b   1.000
_cell.length_c   1.000
_cell.angle_alpha   90.00
_cell.angle_beta   90.00
_cell.angle_gamma   90.00
#
_symmetry.space_group_name_H-M   'P 1'
#
loop_
_entity.id
_entity.type
_entity.pdbx_description
1 polymer ?
#
loop_
_entity_poly.entity_id
_entity_poly.type
_entity_poly.pdbx_seq_one_letter_code
_entity_poly.pdbx_strand_id
1 'polypeptide(L)'
;MMVGESGTSASKGRKYHYYRCVNTKKQKSCNAKHKSIRKTPIENTVVNAVMAKVMDDNFVEYIADTVMDIQTRESSVLPALRHQLEETERGITNMLNAIQMGIINASTKQRLDELEDRKADIELQIIQEEMKHPMLTREDVTYWICRFRTLDVSKLEERRRLIDSFVNSVTVFDDYILITFNYKEGEERLDFTDIESSDLQSVGGPAKILKPQWFQDFLLYLGQKCELMFGICSELARCP
;
A
#
# COMPACT_ATOMS: atom_id res chain seq x y z
N MET A 1 -19.95 13.89 2.90
CA MET A 1 -19.84 12.61 2.17
C MET A 1 -20.72 12.68 0.93
N MET A 2 -20.22 12.24 -0.23
CA MET A 2 -21.00 12.12 -1.46
C MET A 2 -21.37 10.67 -1.74
N VAL A 3 -22.50 10.44 -2.37
CA VAL A 3 -23.01 9.12 -2.77
C VAL A 3 -23.36 9.13 -4.24
N GLY A 4 -23.16 7.98 -4.90
CA GLY A 4 -23.52 7.82 -6.31
C GLY A 4 -25.04 7.78 -6.50
N GLU A 5 -25.54 8.51 -7.48
CA GLU A 5 -26.93 8.51 -7.92
C GLU A 5 -27.02 8.45 -9.44
N SER A 6 -28.12 7.94 -9.95
CA SER A 6 -28.42 7.98 -11.37
C SER A 6 -29.76 8.68 -11.60
N GLY A 7 -29.81 9.54 -12.62
CA GLY A 7 -31.01 10.19 -13.09
C GLY A 7 -31.24 9.93 -14.58
N THR A 8 -32.47 9.85 -14.99
CA THR A 8 -32.83 9.72 -16.41
C THR A 8 -33.36 11.07 -16.92
N SER A 9 -32.83 11.54 -18.04
CA SER A 9 -33.35 12.77 -18.69
C SER A 9 -34.73 12.49 -19.27
N ALA A 10 -35.71 13.29 -18.86
CA ALA A 10 -37.08 13.18 -19.35
C ALA A 10 -37.21 13.36 -20.87
N SER A 11 -36.32 14.18 -21.48
CA SER A 11 -36.40 14.53 -22.90
C SER A 11 -35.63 13.61 -23.85
N LYS A 12 -34.63 12.86 -23.36
CA LYS A 12 -33.71 12.06 -24.20
C LYS A 12 -33.52 10.64 -23.75
N GLY A 13 -34.18 10.17 -22.67
CA GLY A 13 -34.07 8.81 -22.15
C GLY A 13 -32.66 8.40 -21.69
N ARG A 14 -31.67 9.30 -21.70
CA ARG A 14 -30.28 9.01 -21.33
C ARG A 14 -30.15 8.98 -19.81
N LYS A 15 -29.46 7.95 -19.30
CA LYS A 15 -29.08 7.86 -17.89
C LYS A 15 -27.80 8.66 -17.65
N TYR A 16 -27.83 9.49 -16.61
CA TYR A 16 -26.68 10.23 -16.12
C TYR A 16 -26.36 9.77 -14.70
N HIS A 17 -25.07 9.70 -14.39
CA HIS A 17 -24.57 9.32 -13.07
C HIS A 17 -23.93 10.53 -12.40
N TYR A 18 -24.24 10.71 -11.13
CA TYR A 18 -23.80 11.83 -10.31
C TYR A 18 -23.30 11.36 -8.96
N TYR A 19 -22.38 12.12 -8.40
CA TYR A 19 -22.10 12.11 -6.97
C TYR A 19 -22.89 13.23 -6.31
N ARG A 20 -23.71 12.88 -5.31
CA ARG A 20 -24.57 13.84 -4.61
C ARG A 20 -24.26 13.89 -3.12
N CYS A 21 -24.28 15.08 -2.53
CA CYS A 21 -24.11 15.27 -1.10
C CYS A 21 -25.23 14.57 -0.30
N VAL A 22 -24.84 13.73 0.67
CA VAL A 22 -25.80 13.01 1.54
C VAL A 22 -26.71 13.94 2.32
N ASN A 23 -26.18 15.09 2.79
CA ASN A 23 -26.99 16.07 3.52
C ASN A 23 -28.11 16.66 2.65
N THR A 24 -27.80 16.98 1.40
CA THR A 24 -28.82 17.43 0.44
C THR A 24 -29.85 16.33 0.17
N LYS A 25 -29.43 15.07 0.05
CA LYS A 25 -30.34 13.94 -0.16
C LYS A 25 -31.28 13.73 1.03
N LYS A 26 -30.80 13.93 2.25
CA LYS A 26 -31.57 13.80 3.49
C LYS A 26 -32.32 15.09 3.89
N GLN A 27 -32.47 16.04 2.96
CA GLN A 27 -33.12 17.35 3.19
C GLN A 27 -32.51 18.15 4.35
N LYS A 28 -31.27 17.90 4.73
CA LYS A 28 -30.53 18.71 5.69
C LYS A 28 -29.85 19.88 4.99
N SER A 29 -29.64 20.98 5.72
CA SER A 29 -28.94 22.15 5.19
C SER A 29 -27.51 21.77 4.76
N CYS A 30 -27.17 22.10 3.52
CA CYS A 30 -25.81 21.99 3.00
C CYS A 30 -25.47 23.35 2.36
N ASN A 31 -24.48 24.04 2.90
CA ASN A 31 -24.18 25.44 2.55
C ASN A 31 -23.21 25.59 1.38
N ALA A 32 -22.70 24.51 0.84
CA ALA A 32 -21.67 24.62 -0.15
C ALA A 32 -22.21 24.61 -1.59
N LYS A 33 -21.43 25.15 -2.55
CA LYS A 33 -21.84 25.37 -3.95
C LYS A 33 -22.21 24.07 -4.70
N HIS A 34 -21.37 23.02 -4.56
CA HIS A 34 -21.51 21.79 -5.36
C HIS A 34 -22.32 20.68 -4.65
N LYS A 35 -23.66 20.64 -4.76
CA LYS A 35 -24.55 19.60 -4.19
C LYS A 35 -24.57 18.32 -5.00
N SER A 36 -24.19 18.36 -6.26
CA SER A 36 -24.16 17.24 -7.19
C SER A 36 -23.10 17.49 -8.27
N ILE A 37 -22.30 16.46 -8.58
CA ILE A 37 -21.25 16.52 -9.61
C ILE A 37 -21.41 15.34 -10.53
N ARG A 38 -21.23 15.52 -11.84
CA ARG A 38 -21.25 14.42 -12.80
C ARG A 38 -20.12 13.43 -12.53
N LYS A 39 -20.47 12.16 -12.53
CA LYS A 39 -19.53 11.07 -12.20
C LYS A 39 -18.38 11.01 -13.20
N THR A 40 -18.67 10.94 -14.49
CA THR A 40 -17.65 10.69 -15.52
C THR A 40 -16.55 11.76 -15.58
N PRO A 41 -16.84 13.08 -15.60
CA PRO A 41 -15.79 14.09 -15.62
C PRO A 41 -14.86 14.01 -14.41
N ILE A 42 -15.42 13.97 -13.19
CA ILE A 42 -14.58 13.95 -11.98
C ILE A 42 -13.72 12.69 -11.89
N GLU A 43 -14.28 11.53 -12.25
CA GLU A 43 -13.52 10.28 -12.27
C GLU A 43 -12.39 10.31 -13.30
N ASN A 44 -12.65 10.86 -14.50
CA ASN A 44 -11.61 11.01 -15.52
C ASN A 44 -10.49 11.94 -15.06
N THR A 45 -10.84 13.07 -14.45
CA THR A 45 -9.85 14.01 -13.92
C THR A 45 -8.97 13.36 -12.85
N VAL A 46 -9.56 12.64 -11.90
CA VAL A 46 -8.82 11.94 -10.85
C VAL A 46 -7.91 10.85 -11.45
N VAL A 47 -8.42 10.05 -12.40
CA VAL A 47 -7.63 9.01 -13.08
C VAL A 47 -6.46 9.63 -13.84
N ASN A 48 -6.68 10.72 -14.56
CA ASN A 48 -5.61 11.41 -15.31
C ASN A 48 -4.53 11.99 -14.38
N ALA A 49 -4.93 12.57 -13.24
CA ALA A 49 -3.99 13.06 -12.24
C ALA A 49 -3.13 11.93 -11.65
N VAL A 50 -3.75 10.80 -11.28
CA VAL A 50 -3.02 9.64 -10.80
C VAL A 50 -2.08 9.06 -11.86
N MET A 51 -2.54 8.95 -13.11
CA MET A 51 -1.69 8.47 -14.22
C MET A 51 -0.51 9.40 -14.47
N ALA A 52 -0.70 10.71 -14.39
CA ALA A 52 0.40 11.67 -14.52
C ALA A 52 1.48 11.46 -13.45
N LYS A 53 1.09 11.19 -12.19
CA LYS A 53 2.03 10.84 -11.11
C LYS A 53 2.77 9.51 -11.38
N VAL A 54 2.04 8.48 -11.76
CA VAL A 54 2.64 7.16 -12.04
C VAL A 54 3.61 7.21 -13.24
N MET A 55 3.39 8.11 -14.18
CA MET A 55 4.29 8.34 -15.32
C MET A 55 5.54 9.15 -14.97
N ASP A 56 5.55 9.86 -13.85
CA ASP A 56 6.69 10.64 -13.38
C ASP A 56 7.72 9.74 -12.71
N ASP A 57 8.94 9.68 -13.26
CA ASP A 57 10.03 8.85 -12.72
C ASP A 57 10.50 9.35 -11.35
N ASN A 58 10.49 10.66 -11.11
CA ASN A 58 10.83 11.21 -9.80
C ASN A 58 9.85 10.77 -8.72
N PHE A 59 8.57 10.65 -9.07
CA PHE A 59 7.56 10.11 -8.16
C PHE A 59 7.83 8.63 -7.83
N VAL A 60 8.18 7.82 -8.83
CA VAL A 60 8.50 6.39 -8.64
C VAL A 60 9.71 6.24 -7.72
N GLU A 61 10.76 7.03 -7.92
CA GLU A 61 11.95 7.03 -7.07
C GLU A 61 11.63 7.47 -5.64
N TYR A 62 10.84 8.54 -5.47
CA TYR A 62 10.39 9.00 -4.15
C TYR A 62 9.64 7.92 -3.37
N ILE A 63 8.72 7.20 -4.03
CA ILE A 63 7.98 6.10 -3.37
C ILE A 63 8.93 4.96 -3.01
N ALA A 64 9.84 4.57 -3.91
CA ALA A 64 10.82 3.54 -3.62
C ALA A 64 11.68 3.89 -2.41
N ASP A 65 12.20 5.11 -2.34
CA ASP A 65 12.96 5.60 -1.19
C ASP A 65 12.15 5.60 0.10
N THR A 66 10.89 6.07 0.03
CA THR A 66 9.99 6.08 1.19
C THR A 66 9.73 4.68 1.73
N VAL A 67 9.53 3.69 0.85
CA VAL A 67 9.32 2.28 1.26
C VAL A 67 10.59 1.73 1.91
N MET A 68 11.78 2.00 1.35
CA MET A 68 13.05 1.57 1.94
C MET A 68 13.27 2.18 3.32
N ASP A 69 12.96 3.46 3.49
CA ASP A 69 13.02 4.17 4.78
C ASP A 69 12.08 3.57 5.83
N ILE A 70 10.85 3.25 5.45
CA ILE A 70 9.87 2.62 6.34
C ILE A 70 10.37 1.25 6.77
N GLN A 71 10.82 0.41 5.85
CA GLN A 71 11.35 -0.92 6.17
C GLN A 71 12.54 -0.85 7.14
N THR A 72 13.44 0.13 6.93
CA THR A 72 14.58 0.32 7.81
C THR A 72 14.17 0.72 9.23
N ARG A 73 13.10 1.49 9.38
CA ARG A 73 12.59 1.94 10.70
C ARG A 73 11.77 0.87 11.42
N GLU A 74 10.98 0.10 10.69
CA GLU A 74 10.10 -0.92 11.26
C GLU A 74 10.81 -2.22 11.63
N SER A 75 11.98 -2.48 11.08
CA SER A 75 12.75 -3.71 11.33
C SER A 75 13.55 -3.71 12.65
N SER A 76 13.04 -3.07 13.70
CA SER A 76 13.74 -3.03 15.01
C SER A 76 13.82 -4.40 15.69
N VAL A 77 12.92 -5.32 15.40
CA VAL A 77 12.86 -6.65 16.01
C VAL A 77 13.91 -7.60 15.42
N LEU A 78 14.08 -7.63 14.10
CA LEU A 78 15.04 -8.50 13.43
C LEU A 78 16.50 -8.24 13.83
N PRO A 79 17.00 -6.98 13.89
CA PRO A 79 18.33 -6.69 14.39
C PRO A 79 18.55 -7.15 15.85
N ALA A 80 17.54 -6.97 16.70
CA ALA A 80 17.61 -7.41 18.09
C ALA A 80 17.69 -8.94 18.19
N LEU A 81 16.90 -9.68 17.42
CA LEU A 81 16.95 -11.15 17.37
C LEU A 81 18.29 -11.65 16.83
N ARG A 82 18.82 -11.04 15.78
CA ARG A 82 20.14 -11.39 15.23
C ARG A 82 21.27 -11.12 16.22
N HIS A 83 21.19 -10.04 16.97
CA HIS A 83 22.16 -9.78 18.05
C HIS A 83 22.07 -10.83 19.16
N GLN A 84 20.86 -11.22 19.57
CA GLN A 84 20.68 -12.31 20.56
C GLN A 84 21.22 -13.65 20.05
N LEU A 85 21.04 -13.94 18.75
CA LEU A 85 21.59 -15.13 18.12
C LEU A 85 23.12 -15.13 18.21
N GLU A 86 23.77 -14.03 17.83
CA GLU A 86 25.23 -13.89 17.90
C GLU A 86 25.77 -14.02 19.32
N GLU A 87 25.09 -13.46 20.33
CA GLU A 87 25.46 -13.64 21.75
C GLU A 87 25.33 -15.10 22.19
N THR A 88 24.26 -15.78 21.75
CA THR A 88 24.05 -17.20 22.08
C THR A 88 25.13 -18.09 21.43
N GLU A 89 25.47 -17.85 20.18
CA GLU A 89 26.53 -18.56 19.46
C GLU A 89 27.89 -18.32 20.08
N ARG A 90 28.20 -17.10 20.52
CA ARG A 90 29.40 -16.82 21.30
C ARG A 90 29.40 -17.61 22.62
N GLY A 91 28.25 -17.72 23.30
CA GLY A 91 28.09 -18.52 24.49
C GLY A 91 28.40 -20.01 24.25
N ILE A 92 27.85 -20.60 23.19
CA ILE A 92 28.09 -21.96 22.75
C ILE A 92 29.59 -22.17 22.49
N THR A 93 30.21 -21.27 21.71
CA THR A 93 31.64 -21.34 21.38
C THR A 93 32.51 -21.31 22.66
N ASN A 94 32.18 -20.44 23.61
CA ASN A 94 32.91 -20.38 24.89
C ASN A 94 32.77 -21.67 25.72
N MET A 95 31.56 -22.27 25.72
CA MET A 95 31.34 -23.55 26.40
C MET A 95 32.12 -24.68 25.73
N LEU A 96 32.16 -24.76 24.41
CA LEU A 96 32.95 -25.73 23.67
C LEU A 96 34.45 -25.59 23.96
N ASN A 97 34.96 -24.36 24.02
CA ASN A 97 36.34 -24.08 24.39
C ASN A 97 36.65 -24.56 25.84
N ALA A 98 35.75 -24.32 26.80
CA ALA A 98 35.92 -24.81 28.17
C ALA A 98 35.92 -26.33 28.24
N ILE A 99 35.06 -26.99 27.48
CA ILE A 99 35.06 -28.47 27.35
C ILE A 99 36.37 -28.98 26.77
N GLN A 100 36.91 -28.33 25.75
CA GLN A 100 38.20 -28.68 25.15
C GLN A 100 39.37 -28.53 26.17
N MET A 101 39.25 -27.57 27.09
CA MET A 101 40.22 -27.38 28.20
C MET A 101 40.04 -28.40 29.34
N GLY A 102 39.10 -29.33 29.22
CA GLY A 102 38.89 -30.39 30.22
C GLY A 102 37.86 -30.05 31.31
N ILE A 103 37.16 -28.92 31.20
CA ILE A 103 36.10 -28.53 32.15
C ILE A 103 34.80 -29.24 31.73
N ILE A 104 34.64 -30.48 32.14
CA ILE A 104 33.47 -31.30 31.83
C ILE A 104 32.78 -31.72 33.11
N ASN A 105 31.55 -31.25 33.30
CA ASN A 105 30.66 -31.66 34.40
C ASN A 105 29.19 -31.66 33.92
N ALA A 106 28.28 -32.14 34.77
CA ALA A 106 26.85 -32.20 34.44
C ALA A 106 26.26 -30.82 34.12
N SER A 107 26.70 -29.77 34.83
CA SER A 107 26.26 -28.40 34.62
C SER A 107 26.72 -27.81 33.27
N THR A 108 27.94 -28.23 32.82
CA THR A 108 28.47 -27.80 31.50
C THR A 108 27.60 -28.33 30.38
N LYS A 109 27.23 -29.64 30.48
CA LYS A 109 26.34 -30.23 29.48
C LYS A 109 24.99 -29.59 29.49
N GLN A 110 24.35 -29.47 30.66
CA GLN A 110 23.04 -28.83 30.77
C GLN A 110 23.03 -27.41 30.19
N ARG A 111 24.10 -26.64 30.48
CA ARG A 111 24.18 -25.26 29.96
C ARG A 111 24.37 -25.21 28.45
N LEU A 112 25.07 -26.16 27.87
CA LEU A 112 25.23 -26.28 26.42
C LEU A 112 23.88 -26.62 25.77
N ASP A 113 23.16 -27.60 26.30
CA ASP A 113 21.84 -28.00 25.82
C ASP A 113 20.86 -26.77 25.87
N GLU A 114 20.85 -26.02 26.99
CA GLU A 114 20.03 -24.78 27.11
C GLU A 114 20.38 -23.70 26.06
N LEU A 115 21.67 -23.56 25.72
CA LEU A 115 22.09 -22.58 24.71
C LEU A 115 21.73 -23.02 23.29
N GLU A 116 21.81 -24.33 23.02
CA GLU A 116 21.41 -24.90 21.73
C GLU A 116 19.88 -24.78 21.52
N ASP A 117 19.08 -25.10 22.55
CA ASP A 117 17.62 -24.91 22.51
C ASP A 117 17.26 -23.43 22.28
N ARG A 118 17.94 -22.54 23.03
CA ARG A 118 17.71 -21.08 22.86
C ARG A 118 18.11 -20.61 21.46
N LYS A 119 19.18 -21.14 20.88
CA LYS A 119 19.57 -20.82 19.50
C LYS A 119 18.46 -21.22 18.52
N ALA A 120 17.96 -22.45 18.62
CA ALA A 120 16.87 -22.94 17.76
C ALA A 120 15.60 -22.09 17.88
N ASP A 121 15.24 -21.69 19.10
CA ASP A 121 14.10 -20.80 19.33
C ASP A 121 14.26 -19.42 18.67
N ILE A 122 15.46 -18.81 18.77
CA ILE A 122 15.74 -17.51 18.16
C ILE A 122 15.73 -17.63 16.63
N GLU A 123 16.33 -18.67 16.06
CA GLU A 123 16.30 -18.92 14.61
C GLU A 123 14.86 -19.05 14.09
N LEU A 124 14.02 -19.78 14.81
CA LEU A 124 12.58 -19.90 14.47
C LEU A 124 11.87 -18.55 14.52
N GLN A 125 12.15 -17.72 15.55
CA GLN A 125 11.58 -16.38 15.67
C GLN A 125 12.04 -15.46 14.52
N ILE A 126 13.30 -15.55 14.10
CA ILE A 126 13.81 -14.78 12.94
C ILE A 126 13.05 -15.18 11.68
N ILE A 127 12.92 -16.49 11.40
CA ILE A 127 12.16 -16.98 10.24
C ILE A 127 10.72 -16.50 10.27
N GLN A 128 10.04 -16.58 11.42
CA GLN A 128 8.67 -16.10 11.56
C GLN A 128 8.54 -14.61 11.31
N GLU A 129 9.50 -13.82 11.76
CA GLU A 129 9.46 -12.36 11.58
C GLU A 129 9.78 -11.97 10.14
N GLU A 130 10.73 -12.65 9.50
CA GLU A 130 11.03 -12.47 8.07
C GLU A 130 9.84 -12.85 7.17
N MET A 131 9.07 -13.87 7.55
CA MET A 131 7.84 -14.25 6.83
C MET A 131 6.71 -13.21 6.99
N LYS A 132 6.63 -12.54 8.15
CA LYS A 132 5.62 -11.48 8.37
C LYS A 132 5.94 -10.21 7.59
N HIS A 133 7.21 -9.89 7.43
CA HIS A 133 7.70 -8.65 6.82
C HIS A 133 8.73 -8.97 5.72
N PRO A 134 8.27 -9.45 4.55
CA PRO A 134 9.18 -9.72 3.45
C PRO A 134 9.91 -8.44 3.04
N MET A 135 11.23 -8.49 3.02
CA MET A 135 12.06 -7.36 2.60
C MET A 135 11.86 -7.11 1.11
N LEU A 136 11.34 -5.93 0.78
CA LEU A 136 11.21 -5.47 -0.60
C LEU A 136 12.52 -4.86 -1.06
N THR A 137 12.91 -5.13 -2.29
CA THR A 137 13.98 -4.40 -2.93
C THR A 137 13.44 -3.14 -3.61
N ARG A 138 14.32 -2.18 -3.88
CA ARG A 138 13.98 -0.96 -4.63
C ARG A 138 13.41 -1.31 -6.01
N GLU A 139 13.99 -2.32 -6.64
CA GLU A 139 13.57 -2.84 -7.94
C GLU A 139 12.16 -3.43 -7.89
N ASP A 140 11.79 -4.15 -6.82
CA ASP A 140 10.44 -4.70 -6.66
C ASP A 140 9.40 -3.59 -6.57
N VAL A 141 9.66 -2.55 -5.78
CA VAL A 141 8.77 -1.40 -5.64
C VAL A 141 8.63 -0.66 -6.96
N THR A 142 9.75 -0.36 -7.62
CA THR A 142 9.78 0.30 -8.93
C THR A 142 9.00 -0.51 -9.98
N TYR A 143 9.25 -1.81 -10.07
CA TYR A 143 8.55 -2.70 -10.97
C TYR A 143 7.05 -2.72 -10.71
N TRP A 144 6.65 -2.79 -9.44
CA TRP A 144 5.23 -2.78 -9.06
C TRP A 144 4.51 -1.50 -9.51
N ILE A 145 5.13 -0.32 -9.29
CA ILE A 145 4.55 0.96 -9.74
C ILE A 145 4.52 1.04 -11.27
N CYS A 146 5.61 0.65 -11.95
CA CYS A 146 5.69 0.71 -13.40
C CYS A 146 4.64 -0.16 -14.12
N ARG A 147 4.13 -1.21 -13.48
CA ARG A 147 3.00 -2.00 -14.02
C ARG A 147 1.73 -1.18 -14.24
N PHE A 148 1.53 -0.12 -13.45
CA PHE A 148 0.38 0.77 -13.62
C PHE A 148 0.48 1.65 -14.87
N ARG A 149 1.69 1.86 -15.42
CA ARG A 149 1.90 2.61 -16.66
C ARG A 149 1.26 1.95 -17.88
N THR A 150 1.09 0.64 -17.85
CA THR A 150 0.53 -0.15 -18.95
C THR A 150 -0.95 -0.44 -18.80
N LEU A 151 -1.62 0.11 -17.78
CA LEU A 151 -3.04 -0.11 -17.53
C LEU A 151 -3.91 0.53 -18.63
N ASP A 152 -4.92 -0.21 -19.06
CA ASP A 152 -5.97 0.30 -19.93
C ASP A 152 -7.04 1.02 -19.09
N VAL A 153 -6.84 2.33 -18.89
CA VAL A 153 -7.76 3.16 -18.11
C VAL A 153 -9.16 3.32 -18.73
N SER A 154 -9.44 2.74 -19.92
CA SER A 154 -10.79 2.63 -20.45
C SER A 154 -11.62 1.57 -19.74
N LYS A 155 -10.97 0.56 -19.15
CA LYS A 155 -11.62 -0.51 -18.40
C LYS A 155 -11.89 -0.11 -16.96
N LEU A 156 -13.12 -0.32 -16.52
CA LEU A 156 -13.57 0.08 -15.18
C LEU A 156 -12.76 -0.60 -14.05
N GLU A 157 -12.42 -1.88 -14.21
CA GLU A 157 -11.67 -2.64 -13.21
C GLU A 157 -10.24 -2.14 -13.06
N GLU A 158 -9.57 -1.81 -14.18
CA GLU A 158 -8.22 -1.27 -14.17
C GLU A 158 -8.18 0.15 -13.58
N ARG A 159 -9.20 0.98 -13.89
CA ARG A 159 -9.38 2.28 -13.23
C ARG A 159 -9.56 2.15 -11.72
N ARG A 160 -10.40 1.22 -11.29
CA ARG A 160 -10.62 0.95 -9.86
C ARG A 160 -9.31 0.54 -9.19
N ARG A 161 -8.58 -0.41 -9.78
CA ARG A 161 -7.29 -0.85 -9.26
C ARG A 161 -6.29 0.30 -9.14
N LEU A 162 -6.22 1.20 -10.13
CA LEU A 162 -5.36 2.39 -10.07
C LEU A 162 -5.75 3.30 -8.89
N ILE A 163 -7.04 3.64 -8.77
CA ILE A 163 -7.55 4.52 -7.71
C ILE A 163 -7.36 3.88 -6.32
N ASP A 164 -7.74 2.62 -6.15
CA ASP A 164 -7.61 1.90 -4.88
C ASP A 164 -6.15 1.80 -4.42
N SER A 165 -5.19 1.74 -5.37
CA SER A 165 -3.76 1.66 -5.06
C SER A 165 -3.15 3.01 -4.65
N PHE A 166 -3.55 4.11 -5.25
CA PHE A 166 -2.85 5.40 -5.09
C PHE A 166 -3.65 6.47 -4.37
N VAL A 167 -4.99 6.42 -4.38
CA VAL A 167 -5.84 7.51 -3.84
C VAL A 167 -6.41 7.14 -2.48
N ASN A 168 -6.14 7.97 -1.49
CA ASN A 168 -6.74 7.86 -0.16
C ASN A 168 -8.14 8.48 -0.13
N SER A 169 -8.26 9.72 -0.60
CA SER A 169 -9.54 10.42 -0.62
C SER A 169 -9.59 11.49 -1.71
N VAL A 170 -10.79 11.81 -2.14
CA VAL A 170 -11.07 12.95 -3.01
C VAL A 170 -12.03 13.87 -2.28
N THR A 171 -11.59 15.09 -2.00
CA THR A 171 -12.41 16.10 -1.33
C THR A 171 -12.78 17.19 -2.33
N VAL A 172 -14.06 17.49 -2.43
CA VAL A 172 -14.59 18.51 -3.32
C VAL A 172 -14.83 19.78 -2.52
N PHE A 173 -14.16 20.86 -2.89
CA PHE A 173 -14.37 22.21 -2.37
C PHE A 173 -15.19 23.04 -3.37
N ASP A 174 -15.43 24.29 -3.05
CA ASP A 174 -16.26 25.17 -3.88
C ASP A 174 -15.57 25.60 -5.18
N ASP A 175 -14.25 25.63 -5.20
CA ASP A 175 -13.47 26.16 -6.33
C ASP A 175 -12.44 25.15 -6.85
N TYR A 176 -12.19 24.05 -6.12
CA TYR A 176 -11.21 23.04 -6.51
C TYR A 176 -11.52 21.65 -5.94
N ILE A 177 -10.83 20.65 -6.46
CA ILE A 177 -10.82 19.27 -5.93
C ILE A 177 -9.46 19.03 -5.31
N LEU A 178 -9.44 18.46 -4.10
CA LEU A 178 -8.24 18.00 -3.44
C LEU A 178 -8.18 16.46 -3.50
N ILE A 179 -7.15 15.94 -4.14
CA ILE A 179 -6.84 14.51 -4.15
C ILE A 179 -5.78 14.28 -3.09
N THR A 180 -6.10 13.45 -2.10
CA THR A 180 -5.12 12.98 -1.11
C THR A 180 -4.68 11.59 -1.49
N PHE A 181 -3.39 11.40 -1.66
CA PHE A 181 -2.81 10.13 -2.04
C PHE A 181 -2.50 9.25 -0.82
N ASN A 182 -2.26 7.98 -1.07
CA ASN A 182 -1.95 6.98 -0.06
C ASN A 182 -0.52 7.06 0.48
N TYR A 183 0.34 7.88 -0.09
CA TYR A 183 1.71 8.09 0.37
C TYR A 183 1.84 9.39 1.18
N LYS A 184 2.86 9.47 2.01
CA LYS A 184 3.10 10.60 2.90
C LYS A 184 3.35 11.89 2.09
N GLU A 185 2.68 12.97 2.49
CA GLU A 185 2.76 14.28 1.82
C GLU A 185 2.18 14.34 0.40
N GLY A 186 1.40 13.32 0.00
CA GLY A 186 0.76 13.28 -1.31
C GLY A 186 -0.59 13.99 -1.32
N GLU A 187 -0.59 15.30 -1.59
CA GLU A 187 -1.80 16.05 -1.90
C GLU A 187 -1.67 16.73 -3.27
N GLU A 188 -2.74 16.71 -4.05
CA GLU A 188 -2.83 17.43 -5.31
C GLU A 188 -4.12 18.20 -5.39
N ARG A 189 -3.98 19.50 -5.66
CA ARG A 189 -5.08 20.41 -5.87
C ARG A 189 -5.32 20.58 -7.37
N LEU A 190 -6.55 20.33 -7.80
CA LEU A 190 -7.00 20.53 -9.18
C LEU A 190 -8.13 21.57 -9.17
N ASP A 191 -7.92 22.68 -9.84
CA ASP A 191 -8.94 23.72 -9.96
C ASP A 191 -10.03 23.28 -10.95
N PHE A 192 -11.28 23.71 -10.75
CA PHE A 192 -12.39 23.34 -11.63
C PHE A 192 -12.24 23.89 -13.05
N THR A 193 -11.37 24.86 -13.27
CA THR A 193 -11.03 25.36 -14.61
C THR A 193 -10.26 24.34 -15.43
N ASP A 194 -9.51 23.42 -14.77
CA ASP A 194 -8.71 22.36 -15.41
C ASP A 194 -9.59 21.12 -15.72
N ILE A 195 -10.73 21.02 -15.06
CA ILE A 195 -11.76 20.03 -15.35
C ILE A 195 -12.60 20.60 -16.46
N GLU A 196 -12.42 20.11 -17.70
CA GLU A 196 -13.10 20.59 -18.92
C GLU A 196 -14.47 21.20 -18.63
N SER A 197 -14.56 22.51 -18.81
CA SER A 197 -15.62 23.40 -18.34
C SER A 197 -16.99 23.19 -19.01
N SER A 198 -17.12 22.19 -19.89
CA SER A 198 -18.35 22.02 -20.68
C SER A 198 -19.50 21.34 -19.96
N ASP A 199 -19.31 20.74 -18.78
CA ASP A 199 -20.33 19.88 -18.18
C ASP A 199 -20.52 19.98 -16.65
N LEU A 200 -19.84 20.93 -15.97
CA LEU A 200 -19.99 21.13 -14.52
C LEU A 200 -21.06 22.21 -14.21
N GLN A 201 -22.32 21.86 -14.33
CA GLN A 201 -23.35 22.63 -13.64
C GLN A 201 -23.42 22.21 -12.18
N SER A 202 -22.93 23.11 -11.36
CA SER A 202 -22.59 22.95 -9.95
C SER A 202 -23.79 23.09 -9.01
N VAL A 203 -23.65 22.41 -7.86
CA VAL A 203 -24.28 22.85 -6.60
C VAL A 203 -23.74 22.09 -5.37
N GLY A 204 -22.96 22.57 -4.54
CA GLY A 204 -22.49 22.78 -3.21
C GLY A 204 -22.02 21.76 -2.17
N GLY A 205 -20.79 21.82 -1.64
CA GLY A 205 -20.33 21.46 -0.30
C GLY A 205 -19.32 20.34 -0.09
N PRO A 206 -18.36 20.44 0.87
CA PRO A 206 -17.28 19.47 1.04
C PRO A 206 -17.75 18.13 1.61
N ALA A 207 -17.32 17.03 1.03
CA ALA A 207 -17.58 15.69 1.54
C ALA A 207 -16.32 14.82 1.49
N LYS A 208 -15.95 14.31 2.66
CA LYS A 208 -14.79 13.43 2.87
C LYS A 208 -15.17 11.98 2.62
N ILE A 209 -14.43 11.28 1.78
CA ILE A 209 -14.60 9.84 1.51
C ILE A 209 -13.59 9.05 2.36
N LEU A 210 -14.03 7.94 2.96
CA LEU A 210 -13.33 7.18 3.99
C LEU A 210 -12.21 6.27 3.44
N LYS A 211 -11.24 6.00 4.32
CA LYS A 211 -9.95 5.31 4.13
C LYS A 211 -10.03 3.95 3.45
N PRO A 212 -9.12 3.60 2.56
CA PRO A 212 -8.88 2.24 2.11
C PRO A 212 -7.78 1.53 2.92
N GLN A 213 -7.91 0.22 3.02
CA GLN A 213 -7.08 -0.73 3.79
C GLN A 213 -5.86 -1.22 2.97
N TRP A 214 -5.39 -0.40 2.06
CA TRP A 214 -4.46 -0.75 0.97
C TRP A 214 -3.06 -1.20 1.42
N PHE A 215 -2.56 -0.74 2.57
CA PHE A 215 -1.22 -1.14 3.04
C PHE A 215 -1.21 -2.61 3.48
N GLN A 216 -2.29 -3.09 4.08
CA GLN A 216 -2.44 -4.53 4.37
C GLN A 216 -2.68 -5.33 3.10
N ASP A 217 -3.45 -4.80 2.14
CA ASP A 217 -3.69 -5.46 0.84
C ASP A 217 -2.42 -5.47 -0.03
N PHE A 218 -1.56 -4.46 0.09
CA PHE A 218 -0.24 -4.41 -0.54
C PHE A 218 0.71 -5.47 0.04
N LEU A 219 0.76 -5.62 1.36
CA LEU A 219 1.54 -6.67 2.02
C LEU A 219 0.99 -8.07 1.73
N LEU A 220 -0.34 -8.24 1.65
CA LEU A 220 -0.98 -9.50 1.26
C LEU A 220 -0.72 -9.85 -0.20
N TYR A 221 -0.77 -8.88 -1.11
CA TYR A 221 -0.43 -9.08 -2.53
C TYR A 221 1.03 -9.48 -2.73
N LEU A 222 1.94 -8.94 -1.95
CA LEU A 222 3.36 -9.30 -1.98
C LEU A 222 3.62 -10.66 -1.33
N GLY A 223 2.89 -11.01 -0.27
CA GLY A 223 2.92 -12.36 0.31
C GLY A 223 2.47 -13.43 -0.68
N GLN A 224 1.40 -13.20 -1.44
CA GLN A 224 0.93 -14.09 -2.51
C GLN A 224 1.93 -14.19 -3.68
N LYS A 225 2.72 -13.14 -3.94
CA LYS A 225 3.74 -13.16 -4.99
C LYS A 225 4.98 -13.96 -4.59
N CYS A 226 5.33 -14.01 -3.31
CA CYS A 226 6.37 -14.94 -2.83
C CYS A 226 5.99 -16.41 -3.09
N GLU A 227 4.73 -16.79 -2.86
CA GLU A 227 4.28 -18.15 -3.17
C GLU A 227 4.32 -18.47 -4.68
N LEU A 228 3.97 -17.51 -5.54
CA LEU A 228 4.04 -17.68 -7.01
C LEU A 228 5.48 -17.73 -7.53
N MET A 229 6.41 -16.96 -6.96
CA MET A 229 7.83 -17.02 -7.36
C MET A 229 8.51 -18.30 -6.86
N PHE A 230 8.17 -18.81 -5.69
CA PHE A 230 8.64 -20.12 -5.23
C PHE A 230 8.05 -21.27 -6.05
N GLY A 231 6.81 -21.16 -6.54
CA GLY A 231 6.19 -22.10 -7.47
C GLY A 231 6.91 -22.19 -8.82
N ILE A 232 7.31 -21.06 -9.39
CA ILE A 232 8.00 -21.00 -10.69
C ILE A 232 9.44 -21.54 -10.61
N CYS A 233 10.14 -21.29 -9.52
CA CYS A 233 11.47 -21.88 -9.30
C CYS A 233 11.45 -23.42 -9.17
N SER A 234 10.37 -24.00 -8.68
CA SER A 234 10.25 -25.45 -8.57
C SER A 234 9.94 -26.12 -9.92
N GLU A 235 9.38 -25.40 -10.89
CA GLU A 235 9.14 -25.92 -12.25
C GLU A 235 10.36 -25.79 -13.17
N LEU A 236 11.19 -24.76 -13.01
CA LEU A 236 12.43 -24.60 -13.78
C LEU A 236 13.55 -25.56 -13.37
N ALA A 237 13.46 -26.19 -12.21
CA ALA A 237 14.39 -27.22 -11.76
C ALA A 237 14.10 -28.63 -12.33
N ARG A 238 13.11 -28.79 -13.22
CA ARG A 238 12.70 -30.08 -13.84
C ARG A 238 12.75 -30.08 -15.37
N CYS A 239 13.68 -29.32 -15.96
CA CYS A 239 14.03 -29.57 -17.37
C CYS A 239 15.34 -30.36 -17.47
N PRO A 240 15.35 -31.41 -18.29
CA PRO A 240 16.43 -32.40 -18.41
C PRO A 240 17.72 -31.86 -19.04
#